data_89f2397c6f7970c454d7ea20f2ef8307
#
_entry.id   89f2397c6f7970c454d7ea20f2ef8307
#
_cell.length_a   1.000
_cell.length_b   1.000
_cell.length_c   1.000
_cell.angle_alpha   90.00
_cell.angle_beta   90.00
_cell.angle_gamma   90.00
#
_symmetry.space_group_name_H-M   'P 1'
#
loop_
_entity.id
_entity.type
_entity.pdbx_description
1 polymer ?
#
loop_
_entity_poly.entity_id
_entity_poly.type
_entity_poly.pdbx_seq_one_letter_code
_entity_poly.pdbx_strand_id
1 'polypeptide(L)'
;PNKYRLVEYLNATVDVLRKIQLDSKNQFANNTISFIDSTLREMEGQIKEAENELKEFRKGKNIFELEDGGGLLSTKLSNYDLEKDAINRKLAYYNLLKNYLDKTTDYAKLPAPAVAGIDDPNVVSNVSKLIQLSAERASMSYSVKNKGMFSDFDVKMEATKKVLLENIASSKSALALDLSLINKN
;
A
#
# COMPACT_ATOMS: atom_id res chain seq x y z
N PRO A 1 -15.66 47.71 12.34
CA PRO A 1 -14.98 46.52 11.82
C PRO A 1 -14.73 46.73 10.34
N ASN A 2 -13.46 46.68 9.94
CA ASN A 2 -13.07 46.91 8.54
C ASN A 2 -13.42 45.69 7.69
N LYS A 3 -14.53 45.74 6.97
CA LYS A 3 -15.04 44.64 6.13
C LYS A 3 -14.00 44.13 5.12
N TYR A 4 -13.15 45.02 4.61
CA TYR A 4 -12.07 44.66 3.68
C TYR A 4 -11.01 43.74 4.32
N ARG A 5 -10.61 44.00 5.54
CA ARG A 5 -9.67 43.15 6.28
C ARG A 5 -10.26 41.78 6.61
N LEU A 6 -11.58 41.71 6.86
CA LEU A 6 -12.26 40.44 7.12
C LEU A 6 -12.32 39.56 5.86
N VAL A 7 -12.62 40.18 4.72
CA VAL A 7 -12.63 39.48 3.42
C VAL A 7 -11.22 38.99 3.06
N GLU A 8 -10.21 39.85 3.23
CA GLU A 8 -8.82 39.49 2.99
C GLU A 8 -8.37 38.32 3.87
N TYR A 9 -8.69 38.35 5.16
CA TYR A 9 -8.40 37.28 6.09
C TYR A 9 -9.11 35.95 5.71
N LEU A 10 -10.40 36.02 5.33
CA LEU A 10 -11.16 34.85 4.90
C LEU A 10 -10.58 34.23 3.62
N ASN A 11 -10.23 35.06 2.63
CA ASN A 11 -9.62 34.61 1.39
C ASN A 11 -8.26 33.94 1.66
N ALA A 12 -7.40 34.56 2.46
CA ALA A 12 -6.11 33.99 2.85
C ALA A 12 -6.29 32.65 3.59
N THR A 13 -7.31 32.53 4.44
CA THR A 13 -7.62 31.28 5.17
C THR A 13 -8.08 30.19 4.20
N VAL A 14 -8.93 30.51 3.23
CA VAL A 14 -9.37 29.55 2.20
C VAL A 14 -8.20 29.11 1.32
N ASP A 15 -7.31 30.00 0.93
CA ASP A 15 -6.13 29.66 0.12
C ASP A 15 -5.16 28.74 0.88
N VAL A 16 -4.95 28.99 2.17
CA VAL A 16 -4.15 28.11 3.02
C VAL A 16 -4.79 26.72 3.14
N LEU A 17 -6.10 26.65 3.36
CA LEU A 17 -6.83 25.38 3.43
C LEU A 17 -6.74 24.58 2.11
N ARG A 18 -6.91 25.28 0.97
CA ARG A 18 -6.75 24.65 -0.36
C ARG A 18 -5.35 24.11 -0.56
N LYS A 19 -4.34 24.86 -0.16
CA LYS A 19 -2.94 24.43 -0.26
C LYS A 19 -2.68 23.19 0.61
N ILE A 20 -3.13 23.20 1.87
CA ILE A 20 -2.98 22.05 2.78
C ILE A 20 -3.68 20.80 2.21
N GLN A 21 -4.89 20.94 1.67
CA GLN A 21 -5.60 19.81 1.06
C GLN A 21 -4.89 19.28 -0.18
N LEU A 22 -4.36 20.17 -1.02
CA LEU A 22 -3.61 19.79 -2.21
C LEU A 22 -2.32 19.08 -1.85
N ASP A 23 -1.57 19.61 -0.88
CA ASP A 23 -0.32 19.01 -0.39
C ASP A 23 -0.57 17.63 0.22
N SER A 24 -1.65 17.45 0.98
CA SER A 24 -2.04 16.15 1.53
C SER A 24 -2.37 15.13 0.44
N LYS A 25 -3.12 15.52 -0.60
CA LYS A 25 -3.41 14.65 -1.74
C LYS A 25 -2.16 14.29 -2.54
N ASN A 26 -1.29 15.28 -2.78
CA ASN A 26 -0.03 15.07 -3.48
C ASN A 26 0.91 14.15 -2.69
N GLN A 27 0.93 14.27 -1.37
CA GLN A 27 1.73 13.41 -0.50
C GLN A 27 1.27 11.95 -0.58
N PHE A 28 -0.05 11.72 -0.57
CA PHE A 28 -0.61 10.38 -0.76
C PHE A 28 -0.24 9.78 -2.12
N ALA A 29 -0.37 10.57 -3.20
CA ALA A 29 0.02 10.14 -4.53
C ALA A 29 1.53 9.84 -4.63
N ASN A 30 2.39 10.68 -4.06
CA ASN A 30 3.83 10.48 -4.04
C ASN A 30 4.23 9.22 -3.27
N ASN A 31 3.57 8.92 -2.15
CA ASN A 31 3.84 7.70 -1.39
C ASN A 31 3.39 6.45 -2.15
N THR A 32 2.27 6.56 -2.87
CA THR A 32 1.79 5.48 -3.75
C THR A 32 2.79 5.24 -4.89
N ILE A 33 3.29 6.30 -5.53
CA ILE A 33 4.33 6.20 -6.58
C ILE A 33 5.60 5.55 -6.01
N SER A 34 6.06 6.00 -4.85
CA SER A 34 7.25 5.43 -4.20
C SER A 34 7.09 3.95 -3.87
N PHE A 35 5.89 3.51 -3.50
CA PHE A 35 5.59 2.10 -3.30
C PHE A 35 5.64 1.32 -4.62
N ILE A 36 5.03 1.85 -5.69
CA ILE A 36 5.07 1.24 -7.02
C ILE A 36 6.52 1.11 -7.50
N ASP A 37 7.32 2.18 -7.42
CA ASP A 37 8.73 2.18 -7.83
C ASP A 37 9.55 1.16 -7.05
N SER A 38 9.31 1.04 -5.75
CA SER A 38 9.96 0.06 -4.90
C SER A 38 9.62 -1.38 -5.31
N THR A 39 8.33 -1.63 -5.57
CA THR A 39 7.83 -2.95 -5.99
C THR A 39 8.35 -3.31 -7.40
N LEU A 40 8.39 -2.36 -8.32
CA LEU A 40 8.94 -2.57 -9.66
C LEU A 40 10.43 -2.95 -9.61
N ARG A 41 11.24 -2.25 -8.81
CA ARG A 41 12.67 -2.59 -8.65
C ARG A 41 12.89 -3.97 -8.05
N GLU A 42 12.05 -4.37 -7.10
CA GLU A 42 12.10 -5.72 -6.53
C GLU A 42 11.78 -6.78 -7.60
N MET A 43 10.74 -6.55 -8.40
CA MET A 43 10.37 -7.44 -9.51
C MET A 43 11.44 -7.52 -10.59
N GLU A 44 12.04 -6.39 -10.98
CA GLU A 44 13.16 -6.36 -11.93
C GLU A 44 14.34 -7.21 -11.41
N GLY A 45 14.62 -7.15 -10.12
CA GLY A 45 15.63 -7.99 -9.47
C GLY A 45 15.32 -9.48 -9.58
N GLN A 46 14.06 -9.87 -9.29
CA GLN A 46 13.60 -11.26 -9.37
C GLN A 46 13.62 -11.79 -10.82
N ILE A 47 13.20 -10.98 -11.80
CA ILE A 47 13.26 -11.34 -13.23
C ILE A 47 14.70 -11.61 -13.63
N LYS A 48 15.62 -10.72 -13.29
CA LYS A 48 17.04 -10.87 -13.63
C LYS A 48 17.66 -12.11 -13.01
N GLU A 49 17.29 -12.45 -11.78
CA GLU A 49 17.72 -13.67 -11.09
C GLU A 49 17.18 -14.92 -11.79
N ALA A 50 15.89 -14.96 -12.10
CA ALA A 50 15.25 -16.05 -12.83
C ALA A 50 15.81 -16.24 -14.25
N GLU A 51 16.10 -15.14 -14.96
CA GLU A 51 16.78 -15.20 -16.27
C GLU A 51 18.17 -15.80 -16.18
N ASN A 52 18.92 -15.45 -15.14
CA ASN A 52 20.25 -16.02 -14.91
C ASN A 52 20.19 -17.52 -14.56
N GLU A 53 19.25 -17.91 -13.70
CA GLU A 53 19.03 -19.33 -13.37
C GLU A 53 18.62 -20.14 -14.61
N LEU A 54 17.72 -19.60 -15.43
CA LEU A 54 17.31 -20.23 -16.68
C LEU A 54 18.47 -20.37 -17.66
N LYS A 55 19.32 -19.34 -17.75
CA LYS A 55 20.52 -19.37 -18.60
C LYS A 55 21.54 -20.44 -18.15
N GLU A 56 21.76 -20.55 -16.85
CA GLU A 56 22.64 -21.59 -16.30
C GLU A 56 22.04 -23.00 -16.45
N PHE A 57 20.74 -23.15 -16.25
CA PHE A 57 20.04 -24.42 -16.49
C PHE A 57 20.13 -24.87 -17.96
N ARG A 58 19.94 -23.93 -18.90
CA ARG A 58 20.07 -24.22 -20.36
C ARG A 58 21.48 -24.60 -20.73
N LYS A 59 22.49 -23.94 -20.17
CA LYS A 59 23.92 -24.29 -20.39
C LYS A 59 24.26 -25.67 -19.84
N GLY A 60 23.74 -26.02 -18.66
CA GLY A 60 24.08 -27.28 -18.00
C GLY A 60 23.42 -28.53 -18.61
N LYS A 61 22.32 -28.37 -19.34
CA LYS A 61 21.54 -29.48 -19.89
C LYS A 61 21.54 -29.64 -21.41
N ASN A 62 22.26 -28.81 -22.15
CA ASN A 62 22.27 -28.83 -23.65
C ASN A 62 20.87 -28.91 -24.29
N ILE A 63 19.85 -28.29 -23.63
CA ILE A 63 18.49 -28.29 -24.14
C ILE A 63 18.37 -27.15 -25.15
N PHE A 64 18.68 -27.47 -26.37
CA PHE A 64 18.26 -26.70 -27.57
C PHE A 64 16.96 -27.35 -28.04
N GLU A 65 15.86 -26.58 -28.00
CA GLU A 65 14.55 -26.90 -28.59
C GLU A 65 13.73 -28.02 -27.90
N LEU A 66 12.73 -27.60 -27.15
CA LEU A 66 11.50 -28.35 -26.96
C LEU A 66 10.42 -27.72 -27.84
N GLU A 67 10.49 -28.00 -29.13
CA GLU A 67 9.32 -27.87 -30.02
C GLU A 67 8.37 -29.05 -29.75
N ASP A 68 7.07 -28.74 -29.70
CA ASP A 68 5.93 -29.64 -29.82
C ASP A 68 5.38 -30.44 -28.61
N GLY A 69 5.62 -30.09 -27.39
CA GLY A 69 4.87 -30.70 -26.27
C GLY A 69 4.55 -29.77 -25.10
N GLY A 70 5.15 -28.60 -25.11
CA GLY A 70 5.19 -27.68 -23.96
C GLY A 70 4.07 -26.65 -23.84
N GLY A 71 3.23 -26.46 -24.85
CA GLY A 71 2.30 -25.33 -24.89
C GLY A 71 1.28 -25.32 -23.73
N LEU A 72 0.68 -26.45 -23.42
CA LEU A 72 -0.31 -26.55 -22.34
C LEU A 72 0.35 -26.52 -20.96
N LEU A 73 1.51 -27.15 -20.82
CA LEU A 73 2.28 -27.13 -19.57
C LEU A 73 2.91 -25.75 -19.32
N SER A 74 3.45 -25.13 -20.36
CA SER A 74 3.98 -23.76 -20.31
C SER A 74 2.90 -22.73 -19.94
N THR A 75 1.71 -22.86 -20.49
CA THR A 75 0.58 -21.97 -20.16
C THR A 75 0.12 -22.15 -18.72
N LYS A 76 0.06 -23.38 -18.21
CA LYS A 76 -0.30 -23.65 -16.81
C LYS A 76 0.75 -23.11 -15.84
N LEU A 77 2.05 -23.33 -16.11
CA LEU A 77 3.15 -22.80 -15.32
C LEU A 77 3.13 -21.27 -15.31
N SER A 78 2.92 -20.65 -16.47
CA SER A 78 2.80 -19.18 -16.56
C SER A 78 1.64 -18.63 -15.74
N ASN A 79 0.49 -19.32 -15.72
CA ASN A 79 -0.65 -18.91 -14.90
C ASN A 79 -0.37 -19.01 -13.40
N TYR A 80 0.29 -20.09 -12.97
CA TYR A 80 0.70 -20.26 -11.57
C TYR A 80 1.72 -19.20 -11.14
N ASP A 81 2.67 -18.87 -12.02
CA ASP A 81 3.66 -17.80 -11.75
C ASP A 81 2.99 -16.43 -11.61
N LEU A 82 2.04 -16.09 -12.49
CA LEU A 82 1.26 -14.86 -12.40
C LEU A 82 0.44 -14.77 -11.11
N GLU A 83 -0.18 -15.87 -10.70
CA GLU A 83 -0.95 -15.95 -9.46
C GLU A 83 -0.05 -15.80 -8.24
N LYS A 84 1.10 -16.46 -8.21
CA LYS A 84 2.13 -16.36 -7.18
C LYS A 84 2.65 -14.94 -7.05
N ASP A 85 2.93 -14.27 -8.17
CA ASP A 85 3.38 -12.87 -8.18
C ASP A 85 2.31 -11.93 -7.65
N ALA A 86 1.04 -12.15 -7.97
CA ALA A 86 -0.06 -11.38 -7.42
C ALA A 86 -0.16 -11.52 -5.89
N ILE A 87 -0.01 -12.75 -5.38
CA ILE A 87 0.01 -13.03 -3.94
C ILE A 87 1.22 -12.36 -3.27
N ASN A 88 2.40 -12.45 -3.87
CA ASN A 88 3.61 -11.84 -3.33
C ASN A 88 3.49 -10.32 -3.25
N ARG A 89 2.91 -9.65 -4.26
CA ARG A 89 2.62 -8.21 -4.21
C ARG A 89 1.70 -7.84 -3.05
N LYS A 90 0.64 -8.61 -2.84
CA LYS A 90 -0.28 -8.39 -1.71
C LYS A 90 0.42 -8.57 -0.37
N LEU A 91 1.25 -9.60 -0.23
CA LEU A 91 2.04 -9.85 0.98
C LEU A 91 3.05 -8.74 1.25
N ALA A 92 3.74 -8.26 0.22
CA ALA A 92 4.69 -7.13 0.32
C ALA A 92 3.98 -5.86 0.83
N TYR A 93 2.81 -5.55 0.27
CA TYR A 93 2.00 -4.42 0.74
C TYR A 93 1.57 -4.58 2.20
N TYR A 94 1.06 -5.74 2.60
CA TYR A 94 0.65 -5.98 3.98
C TYR A 94 1.83 -5.88 4.97
N ASN A 95 3.02 -6.33 4.58
CA ASN A 95 4.22 -6.18 5.38
C ASN A 95 4.62 -4.70 5.53
N LEU A 96 4.59 -3.95 4.43
CA LEU A 96 4.85 -2.51 4.43
C LEU A 96 3.84 -1.78 5.30
N LEU A 97 2.55 -2.06 5.14
CA LEU A 97 1.47 -1.44 5.89
C LEU A 97 1.61 -1.72 7.39
N LYS A 98 1.86 -2.99 7.77
CA LYS A 98 2.11 -3.37 9.16
C LYS A 98 3.30 -2.62 9.74
N ASN A 99 4.45 -2.64 9.05
CA ASN A 99 5.66 -1.95 9.51
C ASN A 99 5.44 -0.44 9.68
N TYR A 100 4.63 0.15 8.83
CA TYR A 100 4.28 1.56 8.92
C TYR A 100 3.41 1.83 10.14
N LEU A 101 2.36 1.03 10.35
CA LEU A 101 1.45 1.14 11.50
C LEU A 101 2.18 0.95 12.84
N ASP A 102 3.20 0.09 12.87
CA ASP A 102 3.98 -0.17 14.09
C ASP A 102 4.97 0.98 14.42
N LYS A 103 5.44 1.71 13.39
CA LYS A 103 6.52 2.70 13.56
C LYS A 103 6.05 4.15 13.64
N THR A 104 4.84 4.47 13.21
CA THR A 104 4.37 5.86 13.11
C THR A 104 2.98 6.05 13.66
N THR A 105 2.71 7.28 14.08
CA THR A 105 1.39 7.79 14.45
C THR A 105 0.82 8.76 13.41
N ASP A 106 1.59 9.10 12.38
CA ASP A 106 1.15 9.92 11.25
C ASP A 106 0.73 9.00 10.10
N TYR A 107 -0.57 8.83 9.94
CA TYR A 107 -1.17 7.94 8.93
C TYR A 107 -1.48 8.63 7.60
N ALA A 108 -1.15 9.92 7.45
CA ALA A 108 -1.37 10.65 6.19
C ALA A 108 -0.56 10.10 5.02
N LYS A 109 0.48 9.29 5.31
CA LYS A 109 1.42 8.75 4.31
C LYS A 109 1.19 7.28 3.97
N LEU A 110 0.04 6.72 4.29
CA LEU A 110 -0.27 5.34 3.92
C LEU A 110 -0.47 5.21 2.40
N PRO A 111 0.14 4.21 1.74
CA PRO A 111 -0.09 3.96 0.32
C PRO A 111 -1.48 3.35 0.08
N ALA A 112 -2.03 3.57 -1.12
CA ALA A 112 -3.34 3.05 -1.49
C ALA A 112 -3.33 1.51 -1.63
N PRO A 113 -4.26 0.77 -0.98
CA PRO A 113 -4.32 -0.70 -1.09
C PRO A 113 -4.51 -1.20 -2.52
N ALA A 114 -5.27 -0.48 -3.34
CA ALA A 114 -5.57 -0.84 -4.72
C ALA A 114 -4.33 -1.00 -5.62
N VAL A 115 -3.22 -0.32 -5.30
CA VAL A 115 -1.95 -0.41 -6.04
C VAL A 115 -1.35 -1.81 -5.98
N ALA A 116 -1.54 -2.50 -4.85
CA ALA A 116 -1.10 -3.88 -4.67
C ALA A 116 -2.16 -4.91 -5.07
N GLY A 117 -3.26 -4.48 -5.69
CA GLY A 117 -4.38 -5.34 -6.03
C GLY A 117 -5.17 -5.81 -4.82
N ILE A 118 -5.18 -5.02 -3.74
CA ILE A 118 -5.98 -5.33 -2.55
C ILE A 118 -7.34 -4.67 -2.70
N ASP A 119 -8.34 -5.50 -2.78
CA ASP A 119 -9.76 -5.17 -2.95
C ASP A 119 -10.61 -5.53 -1.72
N ASP A 120 -9.97 -5.99 -0.63
CA ASP A 120 -10.65 -6.26 0.64
C ASP A 120 -11.28 -4.96 1.18
N PRO A 121 -12.62 -4.87 1.24
CA PRO A 121 -13.30 -3.64 1.62
C PRO A 121 -13.00 -3.22 3.07
N ASN A 122 -12.70 -4.17 3.96
CA ASN A 122 -12.34 -3.87 5.35
C ASN A 122 -10.98 -3.18 5.43
N VAL A 123 -9.99 -3.69 4.68
CA VAL A 123 -8.66 -3.09 4.62
C VAL A 123 -8.72 -1.71 3.97
N VAL A 124 -9.39 -1.58 2.82
CA VAL A 124 -9.54 -0.32 2.10
C VAL A 124 -10.24 0.73 2.95
N SER A 125 -11.34 0.36 3.61
CA SER A 125 -12.11 1.26 4.47
C SER A 125 -11.32 1.72 5.69
N ASN A 126 -10.62 0.80 6.38
CA ASN A 126 -9.85 1.14 7.57
C ASN A 126 -8.61 1.98 7.25
N VAL A 127 -7.92 1.72 6.12
CA VAL A 127 -6.82 2.59 5.65
C VAL A 127 -7.34 3.99 5.35
N SER A 128 -8.45 4.12 4.61
CA SER A 128 -9.06 5.41 4.29
C SER A 128 -9.47 6.16 5.55
N LYS A 129 -10.06 5.47 6.53
CA LYS A 129 -10.47 6.05 7.81
C LYS A 129 -9.29 6.53 8.64
N LEU A 130 -8.18 5.79 8.68
CA LEU A 130 -6.96 6.25 9.36
C LEU A 130 -6.38 7.50 8.71
N ILE A 131 -6.33 7.55 7.37
CA ILE A 131 -5.86 8.72 6.63
C ILE A 131 -6.74 9.93 6.96
N GLN A 132 -8.07 9.76 6.92
CA GLN A 132 -9.02 10.82 7.21
C GLN A 132 -8.87 11.33 8.64
N LEU A 133 -8.86 10.45 9.64
CA LEU A 133 -8.70 10.83 11.05
C LEU A 133 -7.36 11.54 11.30
N SER A 134 -6.28 11.11 10.66
CA SER A 134 -4.97 11.75 10.75
C SER A 134 -4.98 13.14 10.15
N ALA A 135 -5.63 13.33 8.99
CA ALA A 135 -5.77 14.63 8.33
C ALA A 135 -6.65 15.58 9.15
N GLU A 136 -7.77 15.12 9.68
CA GLU A 136 -8.66 15.92 10.56
C GLU A 136 -7.93 16.34 11.82
N ARG A 137 -7.23 15.43 12.48
CA ARG A 137 -6.40 15.73 13.66
C ARG A 137 -5.33 16.78 13.35
N ALA A 138 -4.64 16.63 12.22
CA ALA A 138 -3.61 17.58 11.79
C ALA A 138 -4.21 18.97 11.53
N SER A 139 -5.35 19.06 10.84
CA SER A 139 -6.01 20.35 10.57
C SER A 139 -6.44 21.06 11.85
N MET A 140 -6.94 20.32 12.84
CA MET A 140 -7.32 20.89 14.14
C MET A 140 -6.13 21.34 14.96
N SER A 141 -4.95 20.71 14.80
CA SER A 141 -3.75 21.07 15.58
C SER A 141 -3.28 22.51 15.36
N TYR A 142 -3.64 23.12 14.23
CA TYR A 142 -3.34 24.53 13.93
C TYR A 142 -4.29 25.50 14.61
N SER A 143 -5.50 25.08 14.97
CA SER A 143 -6.56 25.95 15.47
C SER A 143 -6.84 25.81 16.96
N VAL A 144 -6.40 24.72 17.61
CA VAL A 144 -6.78 24.39 18.99
C VAL A 144 -5.56 24.22 19.89
N LYS A 145 -5.47 25.06 20.94
CA LYS A 145 -4.41 24.98 21.96
C LYS A 145 -4.65 23.90 23.02
N ASN A 146 -5.85 23.33 23.10
CA ASN A 146 -6.22 22.37 24.14
C ASN A 146 -5.94 20.93 23.69
N LYS A 147 -4.90 20.30 24.26
CA LYS A 147 -4.51 18.92 23.96
C LYS A 147 -5.59 17.87 24.26
N GLY A 148 -6.53 18.14 25.16
CA GLY A 148 -7.62 17.22 25.50
C GLY A 148 -8.61 16.96 24.37
N MET A 149 -8.73 17.88 23.39
CA MET A 149 -9.62 17.69 22.24
C MET A 149 -9.10 16.68 21.21
N PHE A 150 -7.82 16.30 21.28
CA PHE A 150 -7.23 15.31 20.37
C PHE A 150 -7.40 13.87 20.88
N SER A 151 -7.72 13.70 22.15
CA SER A 151 -7.90 12.38 22.78
C SER A 151 -8.89 11.50 22.01
N ASP A 152 -10.00 12.06 21.55
CA ASP A 152 -11.02 11.31 20.80
C ASP A 152 -10.51 10.82 19.44
N PHE A 153 -9.68 11.64 18.76
CA PHE A 153 -9.03 11.25 17.52
C PHE A 153 -8.01 10.14 17.77
N ASP A 154 -7.20 10.29 18.80
CA ASP A 154 -6.16 9.31 19.15
C ASP A 154 -6.79 7.97 19.51
N VAL A 155 -7.89 7.95 20.27
CA VAL A 155 -8.64 6.72 20.60
C VAL A 155 -9.25 6.08 19.35
N LYS A 156 -9.87 6.88 18.46
CA LYS A 156 -10.46 6.36 17.22
C LYS A 156 -9.39 5.83 16.26
N MET A 157 -8.25 6.51 16.15
CA MET A 157 -7.14 6.06 15.32
C MET A 157 -6.57 4.75 15.85
N GLU A 158 -6.34 4.65 17.17
CA GLU A 158 -5.80 3.43 17.77
C GLU A 158 -6.76 2.24 17.62
N ALA A 159 -8.07 2.45 17.83
CA ALA A 159 -9.09 1.44 17.61
C ALA A 159 -9.12 0.97 16.14
N THR A 160 -9.07 1.91 15.19
CA THR A 160 -9.07 1.58 13.76
C THR A 160 -7.78 0.87 13.34
N LYS A 161 -6.62 1.29 13.88
CA LYS A 161 -5.32 0.63 13.69
C LYS A 161 -5.36 -0.82 14.16
N LYS A 162 -5.91 -1.08 15.36
CA LYS A 162 -6.01 -2.43 15.91
C LYS A 162 -6.83 -3.34 14.99
N VAL A 163 -8.01 -2.89 14.57
CA VAL A 163 -8.85 -3.65 13.62
C VAL A 163 -8.12 -3.90 12.30
N LEU A 164 -7.41 -2.89 11.78
CA LEU A 164 -6.64 -3.02 10.56
C LEU A 164 -5.50 -4.05 10.70
N LEU A 165 -4.79 -4.06 11.82
CA LEU A 165 -3.74 -5.05 12.09
C LEU A 165 -4.29 -6.49 12.17
N GLU A 166 -5.47 -6.67 12.75
CA GLU A 166 -6.17 -7.95 12.79
C GLU A 166 -6.57 -8.41 11.38
N ASN A 167 -7.11 -7.51 10.56
CA ASN A 167 -7.45 -7.79 9.16
C ASN A 167 -6.21 -8.15 8.34
N ILE A 168 -5.11 -7.41 8.50
CA ILE A 168 -3.82 -7.72 7.86
C ILE A 168 -3.35 -9.12 8.24
N ALA A 169 -3.39 -9.48 9.52
CA ALA A 169 -2.95 -10.78 9.98
C ALA A 169 -3.78 -11.91 9.36
N SER A 170 -5.12 -11.75 9.33
CA SER A 170 -6.03 -12.71 8.70
C SER A 170 -5.78 -12.85 7.20
N SER A 171 -5.67 -11.73 6.48
CA SER A 171 -5.41 -11.74 5.04
C SER A 171 -4.05 -12.35 4.69
N LYS A 172 -3.01 -12.07 5.48
CA LYS A 172 -1.69 -12.69 5.31
C LYS A 172 -1.74 -14.20 5.51
N SER A 173 -2.49 -14.67 6.50
CA SER A 173 -2.65 -16.11 6.74
C SER A 173 -3.36 -16.80 5.59
N ALA A 174 -4.40 -16.19 5.04
CA ALA A 174 -5.10 -16.70 3.86
C ALA A 174 -4.17 -16.76 2.64
N LEU A 175 -3.45 -15.68 2.33
CA LEU A 175 -2.51 -15.63 1.21
C LEU A 175 -1.35 -16.62 1.37
N ALA A 176 -0.86 -16.86 2.59
CA ALA A 176 0.17 -17.86 2.84
C ALA A 176 -0.36 -19.29 2.58
N LEU A 177 -1.62 -19.57 2.88
CA LEU A 177 -2.27 -20.82 2.55
C LEU A 177 -2.38 -20.99 1.03
N ASP A 178 -2.88 -19.97 0.32
CA ASP A 178 -3.00 -19.98 -1.14
C ASP A 178 -1.63 -20.25 -1.80
N LEU A 179 -0.60 -19.56 -1.34
CA LEU A 179 0.77 -19.76 -1.82
C LEU A 179 1.26 -21.20 -1.57
N SER A 180 0.90 -21.79 -0.43
CA SER A 180 1.24 -23.17 -0.12
C SER A 180 0.54 -24.19 -1.02
N LEU A 181 -0.68 -23.88 -1.45
CA LEU A 181 -1.45 -24.70 -2.38
C LEU A 181 -0.87 -24.64 -3.80
N ILE A 182 -0.53 -23.44 -4.25
CA ILE A 182 0.13 -23.24 -5.56
C ILE A 182 1.47 -23.97 -5.63
N ASN A 183 2.27 -23.93 -4.57
CA ASN A 183 3.58 -24.59 -4.56
C ASN A 183 3.51 -26.13 -4.45
N LYS A 184 2.34 -26.72 -4.17
CA LYS A 184 2.14 -28.18 -4.10
C LYS A 184 1.64 -28.79 -5.42
N ASN A 185 1.11 -27.96 -6.30
CA ASN A 185 0.61 -28.36 -7.62
C ASN A 185 1.66 -28.19 -8.70
#